data_776d9f9481d348f3a16455ded46c81c7
#
_entry.id   776d9f9481d348f3a16455ded46c81c7
#
_cell.length_a   1.000
_cell.length_b   1.000
_cell.length_c   1.000
_cell.angle_alpha   90.00
_cell.angle_beta   90.00
_cell.angle_gamma   90.00
#
_symmetry.space_group_name_H-M   'P 1'
#
loop_
_entity.id
_entity.type
_entity.pdbx_description
1 polymer ?
#
loop_
_entity_poly.entity_id
_entity_poly.type
_entity_poly.pdbx_seq_one_letter_code
_entity_poly.pdbx_strand_id
1 'polypeptide(L)'
;MRIFSYLFSVTHQTACPCALLLSPASVTSRSLARARGHDAATGASMPPSSLYSSGRLLPARPTSSTTTTAGRWARPSCSLSMNGCAPGAGDRGAVCVREARALPAASAPQDAVGQLRAAVDALGAGAPTAAPSGIIRIEVPIRQRGDAIEWLHAQSALPRCFFSARAPLPERPALAGSSSDGNGNGGLNDHWQQPVSVAGVGSAVFFRGTNPFSLADWRAIKRFLSRDCPLIRAYGAIRFDATSDASVEWEDYGSFYFIVPQVEFNELEESSVLATTIAWDDSLSWTWQNAVNELQSTLEKISPCSVKVDKSNLQTTIMSLNHVPTKASWDLAVTKALQMIKGRQRELVKVVLARCSRYITDSCIDPVELLACLKVEGQNAYQFCIQPPDAPAFVGNSPEQLFHRKYLNISSEALAGTRARGKTRADDFKIGQDLLLSGKEDMEFTIVRDSITKKLQMICDEVVVHPRKALRKLPRVQHLSAQLTARIRNEDDEFDILNTLHPSPAVCGLPTEEARQFIRDYEIFDRGMYAGPVGWFGGAESEFAVGIRSALLGKGHSTLVYAGAGIVEGTNPSFEWDELDLKASQFAKLLRYQEQHICYQKAENMGTVI
;
A
#
# COMPACT_ATOMS: atom_id res chain seq x y z
N MET A 1 49.59 12.72 20.10
CA MET A 1 49.54 14.18 20.20
C MET A 1 48.52 14.68 19.19
N ARG A 2 47.36 15.07 19.69
CA ARG A 2 46.29 15.90 19.13
C ARG A 2 45.99 15.81 17.62
N ILE A 3 44.84 15.14 17.31
CA ILE A 3 43.91 15.59 16.26
C ILE A 3 42.51 15.37 16.85
N PHE A 4 41.94 16.41 17.40
CA PHE A 4 40.52 16.59 17.70
C PHE A 4 40.05 17.87 17.04
N SER A 5 38.84 17.86 16.60
CA SER A 5 38.02 19.00 16.16
C SER A 5 37.88 19.18 14.64
N TYR A 6 36.72 18.79 14.14
CA TYR A 6 35.77 19.66 13.42
C TYR A 6 34.45 18.91 13.20
N LEU A 7 33.58 19.01 14.20
CA LEU A 7 32.14 18.72 14.08
C LEU A 7 31.45 20.07 13.96
N PHE A 8 31.01 20.44 12.78
CA PHE A 8 30.04 21.53 12.63
C PHE A 8 28.65 21.02 12.95
N SER A 9 28.17 21.35 14.15
CA SER A 9 26.80 21.20 14.58
C SER A 9 26.06 22.48 14.20
N VAL A 10 25.07 22.38 13.33
CA VAL A 10 24.04 23.43 13.16
C VAL A 10 22.86 23.05 14.02
N THR A 11 22.87 23.52 15.26
CA THR A 11 21.73 23.38 16.17
C THR A 11 20.82 24.59 15.99
N HIS A 12 19.64 24.39 15.42
CA HIS A 12 18.51 25.31 15.59
C HIS A 12 17.64 24.84 16.77
N GLN A 13 17.91 25.40 17.94
CA GLN A 13 16.98 25.37 19.06
C GLN A 13 15.94 26.47 18.84
N THR A 14 14.71 26.09 18.52
CA THR A 14 13.56 26.96 18.70
C THR A 14 12.98 26.73 20.08
N ALA A 15 13.32 27.62 20.99
CA ALA A 15 12.71 27.71 22.31
C ALA A 15 11.26 28.23 22.16
N CYS A 16 10.32 27.52 22.75
CA CYS A 16 8.96 27.97 22.97
C CYS A 16 8.92 28.90 24.20
N PRO A 17 8.37 30.11 24.12
CA PRO A 17 8.10 30.89 25.32
C PRO A 17 6.71 30.56 25.86
N CYS A 18 6.65 29.94 27.03
CA CYS A 18 5.47 29.99 27.87
C CYS A 18 5.32 31.38 28.46
N ALA A 19 4.21 32.05 28.16
CA ALA A 19 3.75 33.23 28.92
C ALA A 19 2.31 32.99 29.38
N LEU A 20 2.18 32.88 30.69
CA LEU A 20 0.95 32.98 31.47
C LEU A 20 0.26 34.35 31.24
N LEU A 21 -1.06 34.36 31.02
CA LEU A 21 -1.94 35.43 31.48
C LEU A 21 -3.39 34.94 31.65
N LEU A 22 -3.78 34.93 32.86
CA LEU A 22 -5.03 35.12 33.59
C LEU A 22 -6.31 35.46 32.81
N SER A 23 -7.39 34.74 33.19
CA SER A 23 -8.80 35.08 32.98
C SER A 23 -9.19 36.38 33.71
N PRO A 24 -10.35 36.99 33.37
CA PRO A 24 -11.55 36.63 34.13
C PRO A 24 -12.93 36.69 33.40
N ALA A 25 -13.80 35.84 33.93
CA ALA A 25 -15.18 36.05 34.37
C ALA A 25 -16.29 36.52 33.41
N SER A 26 -17.26 35.64 33.29
CA SER A 26 -18.70 35.74 33.52
C SER A 26 -19.53 36.78 32.75
N VAL A 27 -20.64 36.32 32.19
CA VAL A 27 -22.01 36.75 32.53
C VAL A 27 -23.06 35.79 31.95
N THR A 28 -23.89 35.35 32.82
CA THR A 28 -25.18 34.70 32.86
C THR A 28 -26.27 35.22 31.92
N SER A 29 -27.18 34.33 31.45
CA SER A 29 -28.61 34.30 31.84
C SER A 29 -29.39 33.34 30.92
N ARG A 30 -30.01 32.33 31.51
CA ARG A 30 -31.46 32.14 31.82
C ARG A 30 -32.35 32.06 30.58
N SER A 31 -32.98 30.98 30.32
CA SER A 31 -34.04 30.16 30.96
C SER A 31 -35.37 30.29 30.20
N LEU A 32 -36.06 29.20 30.10
CA LEU A 32 -37.51 28.91 30.28
C LEU A 32 -37.92 27.86 29.24
N ALA A 33 -38.14 26.61 29.54
CA ALA A 33 -39.08 25.90 30.38
C ALA A 33 -40.56 26.03 29.96
N ARG A 34 -41.11 24.89 29.76
CA ARG A 34 -42.49 24.39 29.99
C ARG A 34 -43.13 23.80 28.74
N ALA A 35 -43.51 22.57 28.71
CA ALA A 35 -44.15 21.61 29.60
C ALA A 35 -45.55 21.24 29.11
N ARG A 36 -45.86 19.96 29.21
CA ARG A 36 -47.17 19.28 29.31
C ARG A 36 -47.95 19.07 28.02
N GLY A 37 -48.59 17.97 27.77
CA GLY A 37 -48.80 16.73 28.50
C GLY A 37 -49.99 16.00 27.91
N HIS A 38 -50.11 14.73 28.24
CA HIS A 38 -51.34 13.90 28.30
C HIS A 38 -52.12 13.67 26.98
N ASP A 39 -52.73 12.55 26.68
CA ASP A 39 -53.05 11.27 27.32
C ASP A 39 -53.43 10.25 26.22
N ALA A 40 -53.07 9.03 26.44
CA ALA A 40 -53.93 7.88 26.73
C ALA A 40 -54.77 7.24 25.60
N ALA A 41 -54.50 6.01 25.41
CA ALA A 41 -55.30 4.82 25.63
C ALA A 41 -56.00 4.12 24.47
N THR A 42 -55.80 2.80 24.51
CA THR A 42 -56.70 1.70 24.15
C THR A 42 -56.91 1.44 22.66
N GLY A 43 -56.88 0.23 22.20
CA GLY A 43 -57.02 -1.09 22.69
C GLY A 43 -57.07 -2.10 21.54
N ALA A 44 -56.62 -3.27 21.84
CA ALA A 44 -57.08 -4.60 21.51
C ALA A 44 -57.61 -4.94 20.09
N SER A 45 -57.05 -5.90 19.42
CA SER A 45 -57.52 -7.29 19.38
C SER A 45 -56.90 -8.11 18.20
N MET A 46 -56.38 -9.26 18.54
CA MET A 46 -56.18 -10.42 17.67
C MET A 46 -57.48 -11.24 17.57
N PRO A 47 -57.52 -12.42 16.85
CA PRO A 47 -56.98 -12.95 15.60
C PRO A 47 -58.12 -13.53 14.71
N PRO A 48 -58.10 -14.65 13.93
CA PRO A 48 -57.10 -15.68 13.67
C PRO A 48 -57.04 -16.29 12.21
N SER A 49 -55.99 -17.13 11.99
CA SER A 49 -55.95 -18.40 11.23
C SER A 49 -56.13 -18.39 9.70
N SER A 50 -55.31 -19.05 8.93
CA SER A 50 -55.09 -20.50 8.82
C SER A 50 -54.06 -20.89 7.75
N LEU A 51 -53.17 -21.82 8.09
CA LEU A 51 -52.73 -23.01 7.40
C LEU A 51 -52.45 -22.99 5.86
N TYR A 52 -51.17 -23.22 5.45
CA TYR A 52 -50.79 -24.45 4.76
C TYR A 52 -49.29 -24.72 4.91
N SER A 53 -48.99 -25.94 5.34
CA SER A 53 -47.67 -26.52 5.51
C SER A 53 -47.15 -27.11 4.21
N SER A 54 -45.85 -26.98 3.93
CA SER A 54 -45.13 -28.07 3.27
C SER A 54 -43.66 -28.01 3.71
N GLY A 55 -43.27 -29.00 4.48
CA GLY A 55 -41.97 -29.18 5.03
C GLY A 55 -40.92 -29.57 3.99
N ARG A 56 -39.70 -29.13 4.20
CA ARG A 56 -38.48 -29.85 3.78
C ARG A 56 -37.53 -29.94 4.95
N LEU A 57 -37.24 -31.19 5.28
CA LEU A 57 -36.31 -31.65 6.29
C LEU A 57 -34.88 -31.17 6.00
N LEU A 58 -34.30 -30.49 6.96
CA LEU A 58 -32.84 -30.33 7.06
C LEU A 58 -32.31 -31.45 7.96
N PRO A 59 -31.20 -32.10 7.67
CA PRO A 59 -30.62 -33.11 8.54
C PRO A 59 -29.98 -32.45 9.77
N ALA A 60 -30.29 -33.06 10.92
CA ALA A 60 -29.77 -32.68 12.22
C ALA A 60 -28.25 -32.85 12.29
N ARG A 61 -27.59 -31.85 12.86
CA ARG A 61 -26.20 -31.97 13.34
C ARG A 61 -26.16 -32.88 14.57
N PRO A 62 -25.16 -33.76 14.68
CA PRO A 62 -24.92 -34.48 15.92
C PRO A 62 -24.24 -33.53 16.94
N THR A 63 -24.89 -33.38 18.08
CA THR A 63 -24.29 -32.81 19.28
C THR A 63 -23.34 -33.83 19.89
N SER A 64 -22.05 -33.59 19.81
CA SER A 64 -21.08 -34.19 20.72
C SER A 64 -20.33 -33.08 21.44
N SER A 65 -20.71 -32.88 22.69
CA SER A 65 -20.00 -32.13 23.68
C SER A 65 -18.70 -32.85 24.05
N THR A 66 -17.57 -32.33 23.60
CA THR A 66 -16.29 -32.50 24.27
C THR A 66 -15.57 -31.15 24.25
N THR A 67 -15.69 -30.45 25.35
CA THR A 67 -14.90 -29.30 25.72
C THR A 67 -13.43 -29.73 25.83
N THR A 68 -12.70 -29.61 24.76
CA THR A 68 -11.26 -29.46 24.79
C THR A 68 -10.96 -27.98 24.58
N THR A 69 -10.74 -27.27 25.66
CA THR A 69 -10.06 -25.99 25.68
C THR A 69 -8.66 -26.20 25.09
N ALA A 70 -8.56 -26.15 23.77
CA ALA A 70 -7.29 -25.91 23.12
C ALA A 70 -6.87 -24.50 23.54
N GLY A 71 -5.97 -24.42 24.52
CA GLY A 71 -5.35 -23.20 24.95
C GLY A 71 -4.79 -22.51 23.69
N ARG A 72 -5.34 -21.35 23.37
CA ARG A 72 -4.75 -20.39 22.46
C ARG A 72 -3.41 -20.04 23.09
N TRP A 73 -2.36 -20.66 22.61
CA TRP A 73 -1.01 -20.24 22.97
C TRP A 73 -0.90 -18.78 22.52
N ALA A 74 -1.07 -17.87 23.48
CA ALA A 74 -0.70 -16.49 23.28
C ALA A 74 0.77 -16.53 22.88
N ARG A 75 1.08 -16.28 21.60
CA ARG A 75 2.45 -16.07 21.16
C ARG A 75 2.98 -14.93 22.04
N PRO A 76 4.13 -15.09 22.70
CA PRO A 76 4.74 -13.99 23.39
C PRO A 76 5.00 -12.93 22.33
N SER A 77 4.22 -11.84 22.35
CA SER A 77 4.52 -10.64 21.57
C SER A 77 5.71 -9.96 22.25
N CYS A 78 6.90 -10.49 22.06
CA CYS A 78 8.11 -9.70 22.17
C CYS A 78 8.05 -8.72 21.00
N SER A 79 7.41 -7.57 21.20
CA SER A 79 7.52 -6.46 20.25
C SER A 79 8.95 -5.96 20.33
N LEU A 80 9.77 -6.40 19.38
CA LEU A 80 11.17 -5.96 19.22
C LEU A 80 11.25 -4.52 18.70
N SER A 81 10.15 -3.76 18.67
CA SER A 81 10.11 -2.37 18.26
C SER A 81 8.91 -1.62 18.85
N MET A 82 8.96 -0.30 18.80
CA MET A 82 7.93 0.60 19.29
C MET A 82 6.64 0.52 18.47
N ASN A 83 5.50 0.31 19.13
CA ASN A 83 4.19 0.43 18.50
C ASN A 83 3.68 1.88 18.57
N GLY A 84 3.64 2.57 17.45
CA GLY A 84 3.17 3.95 17.35
C GLY A 84 1.66 4.13 17.48
N CYS A 85 0.85 3.06 17.40
CA CYS A 85 -0.62 3.10 17.48
C CYS A 85 -1.16 2.80 18.89
N ALA A 86 -0.39 3.03 19.96
CA ALA A 86 -0.91 2.89 21.30
C ALA A 86 -2.08 3.88 21.56
N PRO A 87 -3.04 3.55 22.46
CA PRO A 87 -4.20 4.39 22.73
C PRO A 87 -3.83 5.85 23.04
N GLY A 88 -4.49 6.80 22.36
CA GLY A 88 -4.23 8.24 22.51
C GLY A 88 -2.96 8.75 21.80
N ALA A 89 -2.27 7.94 21.03
CA ALA A 89 -1.06 8.38 20.31
C ALA A 89 -1.35 9.49 19.28
N GLY A 90 -2.50 9.43 18.60
CA GLY A 90 -2.90 10.43 17.60
C GLY A 90 -3.28 11.80 18.18
N ASP A 91 -3.58 11.88 19.47
CA ASP A 91 -3.91 13.13 20.16
C ASP A 91 -2.66 13.85 20.72
N ARG A 92 -1.50 13.20 20.64
CA ARG A 92 -0.24 13.75 21.11
C ARG A 92 0.42 14.60 20.03
N GLY A 93 1.09 15.67 20.43
CA GLY A 93 1.86 16.50 19.53
C GLY A 93 3.06 15.77 18.91
N ALA A 94 3.79 16.46 18.04
CA ALA A 94 5.02 15.97 17.45
C ALA A 94 6.03 15.53 18.52
N VAL A 95 6.88 14.53 18.21
CA VAL A 95 7.97 14.12 19.10
C VAL A 95 8.96 15.27 19.32
N CYS A 96 9.60 15.30 20.49
CA CYS A 96 10.43 16.42 20.92
C CYS A 96 11.68 16.63 20.05
N VAL A 97 12.29 15.53 19.62
CA VAL A 97 13.50 15.55 18.77
C VAL A 97 13.18 14.94 17.41
N ARG A 98 13.52 15.65 16.34
CA ARG A 98 13.46 15.15 14.96
C ARG A 98 14.71 15.65 14.26
N GLU A 99 15.62 14.73 13.96
CA GLU A 99 16.96 15.09 13.51
C GLU A 99 17.47 14.12 12.44
N ALA A 100 18.20 14.64 11.47
CA ALA A 100 18.98 13.88 10.51
C ALA A 100 20.45 14.30 10.61
N ARG A 101 21.36 13.32 10.67
CA ARG A 101 22.83 13.52 10.78
C ARG A 101 23.51 12.81 9.64
N ALA A 102 24.35 13.51 8.91
CA ALA A 102 25.19 12.91 7.88
C ALA A 102 26.60 12.63 8.43
N LEU A 103 27.11 11.43 8.19
CA LEU A 103 28.48 11.03 8.45
C LEU A 103 29.33 11.19 7.18
N PRO A 104 30.67 11.13 7.28
CA PRO A 104 31.54 11.18 6.11
C PRO A 104 31.20 10.09 5.09
N ALA A 105 31.32 10.42 3.80
CA ALA A 105 31.03 9.48 2.72
C ALA A 105 31.98 8.26 2.77
N ALA A 106 31.41 7.07 2.69
CA ALA A 106 32.12 5.81 2.63
C ALA A 106 32.51 5.43 1.19
N SER A 107 33.57 4.64 1.05
CA SER A 107 34.00 4.12 -0.24
C SER A 107 33.19 2.87 -0.64
N ALA A 108 32.75 2.08 0.35
CA ALA A 108 32.06 0.83 0.15
C ALA A 108 30.94 0.64 1.22
N PRO A 109 29.95 -0.23 0.97
CA PRO A 109 28.90 -0.54 1.93
C PRO A 109 29.43 -1.06 3.28
N GLN A 110 30.53 -1.82 3.28
CA GLN A 110 31.18 -2.33 4.48
C GLN A 110 31.64 -1.19 5.42
N ASP A 111 32.26 -0.17 4.83
CA ASP A 111 32.74 1.01 5.58
C ASP A 111 31.55 1.78 6.16
N ALA A 112 30.46 1.87 5.39
CA ALA A 112 29.23 2.54 5.83
C ALA A 112 28.58 1.83 7.03
N VAL A 113 28.47 0.49 7.00
CA VAL A 113 27.97 -0.30 8.14
C VAL A 113 28.87 -0.10 9.36
N GLY A 114 30.19 -0.11 9.19
CA GLY A 114 31.16 0.15 10.26
C GLY A 114 30.98 1.53 10.90
N GLN A 115 30.81 2.57 10.09
CA GLN A 115 30.55 3.94 10.57
C GLN A 115 29.23 4.05 11.35
N LEU A 116 28.16 3.43 10.83
CA LEU A 116 26.86 3.43 11.51
C LEU A 116 26.91 2.70 12.85
N ARG A 117 27.57 1.52 12.94
CA ARG A 117 27.79 0.81 14.20
C ARG A 117 28.53 1.67 15.21
N ALA A 118 29.66 2.25 14.83
CA ALA A 118 30.44 3.13 15.69
C ALA A 118 29.63 4.35 16.18
N ALA A 119 28.81 4.95 15.32
CA ALA A 119 27.97 6.07 15.68
C ALA A 119 26.88 5.67 16.70
N VAL A 120 26.23 4.52 16.50
CA VAL A 120 25.19 4.00 17.41
C VAL A 120 25.80 3.58 18.74
N ASP A 121 26.98 2.96 18.74
CA ASP A 121 27.71 2.60 19.98
C ASP A 121 28.08 3.85 20.77
N ALA A 122 28.52 4.90 20.11
CA ALA A 122 28.80 6.18 20.76
C ALA A 122 27.56 6.84 21.37
N LEU A 123 26.39 6.69 20.72
CA LEU A 123 25.09 7.14 21.27
C LEU A 123 24.67 6.31 22.48
N GLY A 124 24.93 5.00 22.46
CA GLY A 124 24.64 4.09 23.57
C GLY A 124 25.54 4.29 24.79
N ALA A 125 26.82 4.65 24.56
CA ALA A 125 27.79 4.93 25.63
C ALA A 125 27.64 6.34 26.22
N GLY A 126 26.93 7.25 25.53
CA GLY A 126 26.67 8.62 25.97
C GLY A 126 25.60 8.68 27.07
N ALA A 127 25.44 9.86 27.68
CA ALA A 127 24.32 10.10 28.59
C ALA A 127 23.00 9.97 27.82
N PRO A 128 21.97 9.31 28.42
CA PRO A 128 20.64 9.25 27.82
C PRO A 128 20.12 10.65 27.48
N THR A 129 19.42 10.78 26.38
CA THR A 129 18.76 12.05 26.03
C THR A 129 17.76 12.45 27.10
N ALA A 130 17.74 13.73 27.49
CA ALA A 130 16.74 14.27 28.40
C ALA A 130 15.35 14.44 27.74
N ALA A 131 15.26 14.30 26.43
CA ALA A 131 14.01 14.41 25.69
C ALA A 131 13.17 13.11 25.84
N PRO A 132 11.89 13.21 26.24
CA PRO A 132 11.04 12.05 26.49
C PRO A 132 10.62 11.33 25.21
N SER A 133 10.79 11.93 24.03
CA SER A 133 10.46 11.31 22.75
C SER A 133 11.29 11.91 21.62
N GLY A 134 11.54 11.11 20.59
CA GLY A 134 12.26 11.60 19.43
C GLY A 134 12.45 10.54 18.34
N ILE A 135 12.99 11.02 17.24
CA ILE A 135 13.48 10.23 16.12
C ILE A 135 14.76 10.86 15.56
N ILE A 136 15.79 10.06 15.38
CA ILE A 136 17.09 10.48 14.84
C ILE A 136 17.44 9.54 13.68
N ARG A 137 17.76 10.12 12.53
CA ARG A 137 18.30 9.43 11.38
C ARG A 137 19.78 9.74 11.22
N ILE A 138 20.62 8.72 11.01
CA ILE A 138 22.04 8.83 10.76
C ILE A 138 22.31 8.24 9.38
N GLU A 139 22.97 9.02 8.51
CA GLU A 139 23.20 8.70 7.11
C GLU A 139 24.67 8.61 6.78
N VAL A 140 25.06 7.61 5.99
CA VAL A 140 26.39 7.47 5.40
C VAL A 140 26.23 7.41 3.89
N PRO A 141 26.62 8.48 3.17
CA PRO A 141 26.68 8.44 1.71
C PRO A 141 27.72 7.41 1.25
N ILE A 142 27.39 6.66 0.20
CA ILE A 142 28.28 5.69 -0.44
C ILE A 142 28.51 6.15 -1.87
N ARG A 143 29.78 6.31 -2.26
CA ARG A 143 30.14 6.88 -3.57
C ARG A 143 29.73 6.02 -4.77
N GLN A 144 29.53 4.73 -4.54
CA GLN A 144 29.10 3.79 -5.58
C GLN A 144 27.60 3.61 -5.55
N ARG A 145 26.98 3.55 -6.73
CA ARG A 145 25.60 3.12 -6.85
C ARG A 145 25.50 1.61 -6.57
N GLY A 146 24.61 1.23 -5.64
CA GLY A 146 24.21 -0.14 -5.36
C GLY A 146 22.76 -0.36 -5.76
N ASP A 147 22.40 -1.60 -6.07
CA ASP A 147 21.01 -2.00 -6.31
C ASP A 147 20.34 -2.33 -4.96
N ALA A 148 19.27 -1.61 -4.63
CA ALA A 148 18.57 -1.76 -3.36
C ALA A 148 17.91 -3.14 -3.20
N ILE A 149 17.51 -3.80 -4.29
CA ILE A 149 16.96 -5.16 -4.25
C ILE A 149 18.07 -6.17 -3.92
N GLU A 150 19.25 -6.04 -4.55
CA GLU A 150 20.39 -6.91 -4.27
C GLU A 150 20.89 -6.74 -2.82
N TRP A 151 20.84 -5.51 -2.29
CA TRP A 151 21.12 -5.27 -0.88
C TRP A 151 20.07 -5.92 0.02
N LEU A 152 18.77 -5.76 -0.28
CA LEU A 152 17.68 -6.32 0.52
C LEU A 152 17.69 -7.86 0.52
N HIS A 153 18.05 -8.47 -0.61
CA HIS A 153 18.15 -9.93 -0.74
C HIS A 153 19.21 -10.52 0.20
N ALA A 154 20.28 -9.78 0.47
CA ALA A 154 21.32 -10.18 1.41
C ALA A 154 20.90 -10.07 2.88
N GLN A 155 19.73 -9.48 3.19
CA GLN A 155 19.30 -9.25 4.58
C GLN A 155 18.31 -10.32 5.04
N SER A 156 18.52 -10.82 6.27
CA SER A 156 17.61 -11.77 6.92
C SER A 156 16.69 -11.13 7.96
N ALA A 157 16.98 -9.89 8.38
CA ALA A 157 16.20 -9.19 9.40
C ALA A 157 14.80 -8.82 8.92
N LEU A 158 13.81 -8.97 9.80
CA LEU A 158 12.41 -8.59 9.60
C LEU A 158 12.00 -7.51 10.61
N PRO A 159 10.99 -6.70 10.31
CA PRO A 159 10.25 -6.60 9.05
C PRO A 159 11.13 -6.15 7.88
N ARG A 160 10.68 -6.39 6.65
CA ARG A 160 11.31 -5.87 5.43
C ARG A 160 10.35 -4.98 4.66
N CYS A 161 10.87 -3.91 4.06
CA CYS A 161 10.11 -3.13 3.09
C CYS A 161 10.99 -2.76 1.89
N PHE A 162 10.34 -2.60 0.75
CA PHE A 162 10.92 -2.04 -0.46
C PHE A 162 9.89 -1.15 -1.14
N PHE A 163 10.34 -0.01 -1.64
CA PHE A 163 9.53 0.85 -2.48
C PHE A 163 10.40 1.52 -3.54
N SER A 164 9.95 1.46 -4.79
CA SER A 164 10.56 2.19 -5.90
C SER A 164 9.48 3.01 -6.58
N ALA A 165 9.71 4.30 -6.68
CA ALA A 165 8.84 5.18 -7.42
C ALA A 165 8.87 4.85 -8.91
N ARG A 166 7.81 5.21 -9.59
CA ARG A 166 7.77 5.17 -11.04
C ARG A 166 8.52 6.37 -11.61
N ALA A 167 9.27 6.18 -12.70
CA ALA A 167 9.89 7.29 -13.40
C ALA A 167 8.82 8.35 -13.77
N PRO A 168 9.08 9.64 -13.55
CA PRO A 168 8.18 10.69 -13.96
C PRO A 168 7.84 10.56 -15.45
N LEU A 169 6.59 10.77 -15.82
CA LEU A 169 6.24 10.91 -17.23
C LEU A 169 6.98 12.15 -17.77
N PRO A 170 7.54 12.10 -19.00
CA PRO A 170 8.29 13.23 -19.53
C PRO A 170 7.39 14.47 -19.52
N GLU A 171 7.80 15.47 -18.76
CA GLU A 171 7.15 16.76 -18.74
C GLU A 171 7.22 17.36 -20.16
N ARG A 172 6.06 17.66 -20.74
CA ARG A 172 6.08 18.55 -21.91
C ARG A 172 6.59 19.89 -21.41
N PRO A 173 7.43 20.59 -22.22
CA PRO A 173 7.92 21.91 -21.86
C PRO A 173 6.73 22.78 -21.45
N ALA A 174 6.83 23.38 -20.27
CA ALA A 174 5.84 24.32 -19.77
C ALA A 174 5.54 25.33 -20.88
N LEU A 175 4.26 25.57 -21.15
CA LEU A 175 3.84 26.62 -22.07
C LEU A 175 4.52 27.93 -21.61
N ALA A 176 5.39 28.44 -22.44
CA ALA A 176 6.10 29.70 -22.21
C ALA A 176 5.06 30.81 -21.97
N GLY A 177 4.89 31.24 -20.71
CA GLY A 177 3.90 32.26 -20.36
C GLY A 177 3.71 32.52 -18.87
N SER A 178 4.45 31.89 -17.97
CA SER A 178 4.49 32.35 -16.58
C SER A 178 5.77 33.14 -16.37
N SER A 179 5.66 34.46 -16.40
CA SER A 179 6.66 35.40 -15.95
C SER A 179 7.13 35.00 -14.53
N SER A 180 8.38 34.69 -14.42
CA SER A 180 9.08 34.61 -13.13
C SER A 180 9.09 36.01 -12.52
N ASP A 181 8.17 36.29 -11.63
CA ASP A 181 8.30 37.41 -10.72
C ASP A 181 9.50 37.11 -9.80
N GLY A 182 10.61 37.76 -10.16
CA GLY A 182 11.79 37.76 -9.33
C GLY A 182 11.50 38.48 -8.02
N ASN A 183 11.31 37.73 -6.97
CA ASN A 183 11.50 38.19 -5.62
C ASN A 183 12.36 37.18 -4.90
N GLY A 184 13.65 37.49 -4.81
CA GLY A 184 14.65 36.70 -4.12
C GLY A 184 14.35 36.65 -2.63
N ASN A 185 13.92 35.50 -2.19
CA ASN A 185 14.07 35.09 -0.81
C ASN A 185 14.73 33.72 -0.83
N GLY A 186 15.93 33.62 -0.27
CA GLY A 186 16.79 32.46 -0.29
C GLY A 186 16.07 31.19 0.17
N GLY A 187 15.68 30.37 -0.79
CA GLY A 187 15.21 29.03 -0.54
C GLY A 187 16.35 28.19 0.01
N LEU A 188 16.14 27.62 1.18
CA LEU A 188 16.94 26.57 1.78
C LEU A 188 17.23 25.50 0.71
N ASN A 189 18.49 25.18 0.56
CA ASN A 189 19.07 24.26 -0.40
C ASN A 189 18.29 22.95 -0.52
N ASP A 190 17.61 22.76 -1.64
CA ASP A 190 17.00 21.48 -2.08
C ASP A 190 18.13 20.53 -2.58
N HIS A 191 19.12 20.24 -1.71
CA HIS A 191 20.25 19.35 -2.05
C HIS A 191 19.96 17.87 -1.80
N TRP A 192 18.74 17.52 -1.39
CA TRP A 192 18.37 16.13 -1.15
C TRP A 192 17.95 15.45 -2.46
N GLN A 193 18.83 14.59 -2.98
CA GLN A 193 18.46 13.74 -4.11
C GLN A 193 17.38 12.74 -3.67
N GLN A 194 16.28 12.69 -4.42
CA GLN A 194 15.23 11.70 -4.16
C GLN A 194 15.73 10.30 -4.50
N PRO A 195 15.53 9.30 -3.62
CA PRO A 195 15.89 7.92 -3.92
C PRO A 195 15.09 7.37 -5.10
N VAL A 196 15.79 6.69 -6.00
CA VAL A 196 15.18 5.88 -7.08
C VAL A 196 14.44 4.71 -6.49
N SER A 197 15.03 4.09 -5.46
CA SER A 197 14.42 3.01 -4.70
C SER A 197 14.95 2.99 -3.27
N VAL A 198 14.14 2.47 -2.35
CA VAL A 198 14.46 2.32 -0.93
C VAL A 198 14.20 0.89 -0.50
N ALA A 199 15.19 0.30 0.14
CA ALA A 199 15.06 -0.99 0.82
C ALA A 199 15.27 -0.78 2.32
N GLY A 200 14.38 -1.32 3.15
CA GLY A 200 14.42 -1.15 4.60
C GLY A 200 14.28 -2.47 5.35
N VAL A 201 14.96 -2.58 6.49
CA VAL A 201 14.87 -3.72 7.39
C VAL A 201 14.81 -3.26 8.85
N GLY A 202 14.18 -4.08 9.69
CA GLY A 202 13.87 -3.71 11.06
C GLY A 202 12.81 -2.61 11.14
N SER A 203 12.43 -2.23 12.33
CA SER A 203 11.44 -1.17 12.55
C SER A 203 11.83 -0.32 13.75
N ALA A 204 12.13 0.96 13.52
CA ALA A 204 12.32 1.94 14.59
C ALA A 204 11.00 2.24 15.29
N VAL A 205 9.94 2.34 14.51
CA VAL A 205 8.53 2.41 14.96
C VAL A 205 7.64 1.76 13.92
N PHE A 206 6.68 0.96 14.36
CA PHE A 206 5.65 0.41 13.50
C PHE A 206 4.26 0.93 13.90
N PHE A 207 3.36 0.92 12.92
CA PHE A 207 1.97 1.35 13.08
C PHE A 207 1.08 0.27 12.47
N ARG A 208 0.24 -0.33 13.32
CA ARG A 208 -0.68 -1.39 12.91
C ARG A 208 -1.96 -1.28 13.72
N GLY A 209 -3.09 -1.37 13.06
CA GLY A 209 -4.41 -1.39 13.67
C GLY A 209 -5.31 -2.46 13.07
N THR A 210 -6.36 -2.83 13.79
CA THR A 210 -7.41 -3.76 13.31
C THR A 210 -8.68 -3.02 12.89
N ASN A 211 -8.85 -1.78 13.34
CA ASN A 211 -9.93 -0.89 12.90
C ASN A 211 -9.55 -0.19 11.59
N PRO A 212 -10.51 0.33 10.81
CA PRO A 212 -10.23 1.14 9.64
C PRO A 212 -9.24 2.28 9.94
N PHE A 213 -8.32 2.54 9.01
CA PHE A 213 -7.32 3.60 9.14
C PHE A 213 -7.99 4.96 9.36
N SER A 214 -7.67 5.63 10.44
CA SER A 214 -8.32 6.84 10.91
C SER A 214 -7.40 8.06 10.91
N LEU A 215 -7.98 9.25 11.07
CA LEU A 215 -7.20 10.48 11.25
C LEU A 215 -6.26 10.41 12.48
N ALA A 216 -6.67 9.70 13.54
CA ALA A 216 -5.82 9.49 14.71
C ALA A 216 -4.60 8.62 14.39
N ASP A 217 -4.77 7.57 13.58
CA ASP A 217 -3.66 6.72 13.14
C ASP A 217 -2.70 7.48 12.22
N TRP A 218 -3.24 8.28 11.29
CA TRP A 218 -2.45 9.16 10.44
C TRP A 218 -1.65 10.18 11.28
N ARG A 219 -2.27 10.82 12.27
CA ARG A 219 -1.58 11.75 13.18
C ARG A 219 -0.51 11.04 14.00
N ALA A 220 -0.76 9.80 14.45
CA ALA A 220 0.24 9.00 15.16
C ALA A 220 1.49 8.76 14.30
N ILE A 221 1.33 8.52 13.00
CA ILE A 221 2.45 8.42 12.05
C ILE A 221 3.14 9.78 11.89
N LYS A 222 2.38 10.85 11.62
CA LYS A 222 2.92 12.20 11.34
C LYS A 222 3.68 12.81 12.51
N ARG A 223 3.46 12.36 13.75
CA ARG A 223 4.22 12.80 14.94
C ARG A 223 5.73 12.62 14.77
N PHE A 224 6.15 11.56 14.09
CA PHE A 224 7.57 11.22 13.88
C PHE A 224 8.16 11.85 12.62
N LEU A 225 7.33 12.41 11.74
CA LEU A 225 7.76 12.93 10.45
C LEU A 225 7.93 14.45 10.48
N SER A 226 8.91 14.97 9.72
CA SER A 226 9.21 16.41 9.64
C SER A 226 9.60 16.81 8.23
N ARG A 227 9.29 18.06 7.87
CA ARG A 227 9.79 18.68 6.64
C ARG A 227 11.31 18.82 6.63
N ASP A 228 11.89 19.04 7.81
CA ASP A 228 13.34 19.21 7.96
C ASP A 228 14.12 17.90 7.86
N CYS A 229 13.40 16.76 7.94
CA CYS A 229 13.95 15.41 7.82
C CYS A 229 13.21 14.62 6.73
N PRO A 230 13.30 14.99 5.45
CA PRO A 230 12.44 14.50 4.37
C PRO A 230 12.64 13.02 4.05
N LEU A 231 13.75 12.43 4.47
CA LEU A 231 14.05 11.01 4.27
C LEU A 231 13.64 10.12 5.43
N ILE A 232 13.07 10.69 6.52
CA ILE A 232 12.35 9.89 7.52
C ILE A 232 10.94 9.66 6.98
N ARG A 233 10.65 8.41 6.59
CA ARG A 233 9.43 8.01 5.91
C ARG A 233 8.83 6.76 6.55
N ALA A 234 7.50 6.70 6.61
CA ALA A 234 6.77 5.51 7.04
C ALA A 234 6.24 4.75 5.82
N TYR A 235 6.80 3.58 5.53
CA TYR A 235 6.43 2.73 4.38
C TYR A 235 5.39 1.71 4.79
N GLY A 236 4.38 1.46 3.95
CA GLY A 236 3.36 0.49 4.30
C GLY A 236 2.20 0.39 3.32
N ALA A 237 1.11 -0.21 3.80
CA ALA A 237 -0.11 -0.42 3.04
C ALA A 237 -1.35 -0.32 3.93
N ILE A 238 -2.49 -0.04 3.28
CA ILE A 238 -3.82 0.02 3.89
C ILE A 238 -4.71 -0.99 3.19
N ARG A 239 -5.54 -1.69 3.94
CA ARG A 239 -6.45 -2.71 3.43
C ARG A 239 -7.51 -2.12 2.52
N PHE A 240 -7.93 -2.87 1.49
CA PHE A 240 -8.98 -2.46 0.56
C PHE A 240 -10.32 -2.20 1.26
N ASP A 241 -10.73 -3.10 2.15
CA ASP A 241 -11.94 -2.97 2.96
C ASP A 241 -11.67 -3.47 4.38
N ALA A 242 -11.65 -2.56 5.33
CA ALA A 242 -11.43 -2.85 6.74
C ALA A 242 -12.73 -2.99 7.55
N THR A 243 -13.90 -3.06 6.89
CA THR A 243 -15.20 -3.24 7.56
C THR A 243 -15.51 -4.71 7.84
N SER A 244 -14.78 -5.63 7.22
CA SER A 244 -14.87 -7.08 7.46
C SER A 244 -13.61 -7.59 8.18
N ASP A 245 -13.74 -8.73 8.88
CA ASP A 245 -12.60 -9.38 9.53
C ASP A 245 -11.51 -9.76 8.51
N ALA A 246 -10.25 -9.68 8.93
CA ALA A 246 -9.14 -10.13 8.11
C ALA A 246 -9.10 -11.64 8.05
N SER A 247 -8.87 -12.21 6.86
CA SER A 247 -8.56 -13.62 6.72
C SER A 247 -7.18 -13.95 7.34
N VAL A 248 -6.93 -15.23 7.60
CA VAL A 248 -5.71 -15.70 8.29
C VAL A 248 -4.43 -15.25 7.57
N GLU A 249 -4.44 -15.22 6.23
CA GLU A 249 -3.30 -14.79 5.42
C GLU A 249 -2.98 -13.30 5.55
N TRP A 250 -3.95 -12.47 5.97
CA TRP A 250 -3.82 -11.03 6.15
C TRP A 250 -3.84 -10.58 7.61
N GLU A 251 -4.01 -11.51 8.56
CA GLU A 251 -4.15 -11.19 9.99
C GLU A 251 -2.97 -10.36 10.50
N ASP A 252 -1.73 -10.69 10.12
CA ASP A 252 -0.53 -10.01 10.59
C ASP A 252 -0.40 -8.56 10.07
N TYR A 253 -1.08 -8.22 8.99
CA TYR A 253 -1.14 -6.85 8.47
C TYR A 253 -2.16 -5.97 9.21
N GLY A 254 -3.24 -6.57 9.73
CA GLY A 254 -4.38 -5.82 10.25
C GLY A 254 -5.11 -5.04 9.16
N SER A 255 -5.69 -3.92 9.50
CA SER A 255 -6.35 -2.99 8.57
C SER A 255 -5.36 -2.04 7.89
N PHE A 256 -4.22 -1.83 8.48
CA PHE A 256 -3.08 -1.12 7.94
C PHE A 256 -1.79 -1.55 8.63
N TYR A 257 -0.69 -1.44 7.91
CA TYR A 257 0.64 -1.71 8.42
C TYR A 257 1.64 -0.73 7.82
N PHE A 258 2.32 0.04 8.69
CA PHE A 258 3.41 0.95 8.31
C PHE A 258 4.60 0.77 9.22
N ILE A 259 5.81 0.99 8.68
CA ILE A 259 7.06 1.01 9.44
C ILE A 259 7.93 2.21 9.05
N VAL A 260 8.62 2.79 10.02
CA VAL A 260 9.84 3.54 9.77
C VAL A 260 11.00 2.55 9.97
N PRO A 261 11.75 2.20 8.94
CA PRO A 261 12.80 1.18 9.04
C PRO A 261 13.92 1.58 10.00
N GLN A 262 14.56 0.59 10.65
CA GLN A 262 15.76 0.80 11.45
C GLN A 262 16.99 1.01 10.58
N VAL A 263 17.11 0.24 9.50
CA VAL A 263 18.22 0.36 8.56
C VAL A 263 17.65 0.45 7.15
N GLU A 264 18.09 1.44 6.39
CA GLU A 264 17.65 1.71 5.02
C GLU A 264 18.82 1.81 4.07
N PHE A 265 18.68 1.19 2.91
CA PHE A 265 19.53 1.40 1.76
C PHE A 265 18.76 2.18 0.70
N ASN A 266 19.23 3.40 0.43
CA ASN A 266 18.64 4.29 -0.56
C ASN A 266 19.49 4.27 -1.83
N GLU A 267 18.93 3.76 -2.93
CA GLU A 267 19.54 3.82 -4.25
C GLU A 267 19.26 5.19 -4.86
N LEU A 268 20.32 5.93 -5.21
CA LEU A 268 20.27 7.18 -5.93
C LEU A 268 20.67 6.96 -7.40
N GLU A 269 20.61 7.99 -8.23
CA GLU A 269 20.95 7.86 -9.65
C GLU A 269 22.42 7.45 -9.87
N GLU A 270 23.36 8.03 -9.14
CA GLU A 270 24.80 7.80 -9.31
C GLU A 270 25.51 7.28 -8.04
N SER A 271 24.83 7.24 -6.91
CA SER A 271 25.38 6.90 -5.60
C SER A 271 24.38 6.11 -4.78
N SER A 272 24.69 5.85 -3.51
CA SER A 272 23.76 5.24 -2.55
C SER A 272 23.91 5.89 -1.18
N VAL A 273 22.93 5.69 -0.31
CA VAL A 273 23.01 6.09 1.09
C VAL A 273 22.58 4.91 1.95
N LEU A 274 23.42 4.53 2.91
CA LEU A 274 23.02 3.63 3.98
C LEU A 274 22.68 4.48 5.20
N ALA A 275 21.49 4.27 5.76
CA ALA A 275 21.03 5.05 6.90
C ALA A 275 20.50 4.15 8.01
N THR A 276 20.52 4.67 9.23
CA THR A 276 19.88 4.05 10.37
C THR A 276 19.01 5.04 11.12
N THR A 277 17.88 4.56 11.68
CA THR A 277 16.91 5.39 12.39
C THR A 277 16.65 4.83 13.78
N ILE A 278 16.73 5.70 14.79
CA ILE A 278 16.39 5.43 16.18
C ILE A 278 15.13 6.22 16.51
N ALA A 279 14.12 5.57 17.10
CA ALA A 279 12.90 6.25 17.58
C ALA A 279 12.58 5.81 19.00
N TRP A 280 12.20 6.75 19.87
CA TRP A 280 11.81 6.49 21.25
C TRP A 280 10.64 7.39 21.65
N ASP A 281 9.84 6.91 22.57
CA ASP A 281 8.76 7.67 23.21
C ASP A 281 8.43 7.01 24.55
N ASP A 282 8.82 7.67 25.64
CA ASP A 282 8.58 7.15 27.01
C ASP A 282 7.09 6.98 27.29
N SER A 283 6.24 7.79 26.66
CA SER A 283 4.79 7.67 26.79
C SER A 283 4.22 6.40 26.12
N LEU A 284 4.98 5.78 25.22
CA LEU A 284 4.69 4.49 24.59
C LEU A 284 5.45 3.33 25.25
N SER A 285 6.03 3.57 26.42
CA SER A 285 6.87 2.60 27.17
C SER A 285 8.07 2.10 26.36
N TRP A 286 8.59 2.94 25.46
CA TRP A 286 9.75 2.64 24.62
C TRP A 286 10.84 3.69 24.82
N THR A 287 11.75 3.39 25.74
CA THR A 287 12.80 4.32 26.17
C THR A 287 13.92 4.44 25.14
N TRP A 288 14.71 5.50 25.25
CA TRP A 288 15.95 5.68 24.49
C TRP A 288 16.86 4.45 24.52
N GLN A 289 17.07 3.87 25.73
CA GLN A 289 17.94 2.71 25.88
C GLN A 289 17.40 1.48 25.15
N ASN A 290 16.09 1.24 25.21
CA ASN A 290 15.45 0.16 24.44
C ASN A 290 15.68 0.34 22.94
N ALA A 291 15.50 1.57 22.45
CA ALA A 291 15.67 1.90 21.03
C ALA A 291 17.11 1.69 20.55
N VAL A 292 18.09 2.12 21.34
CA VAL A 292 19.52 1.94 21.02
C VAL A 292 19.90 0.46 21.03
N ASN A 293 19.52 -0.29 22.08
CA ASN A 293 19.85 -1.71 22.21
C ASN A 293 19.29 -2.52 21.04
N GLU A 294 18.03 -2.25 20.65
CA GLU A 294 17.39 -2.97 19.56
C GLU A 294 18.03 -2.63 18.21
N LEU A 295 18.40 -1.36 18.00
CA LEU A 295 19.11 -0.98 16.79
C LEU A 295 20.50 -1.63 16.71
N GLN A 296 21.24 -1.69 17.82
CA GLN A 296 22.53 -2.40 17.87
C GLN A 296 22.36 -3.87 17.47
N SER A 297 21.35 -4.56 18.05
CA SER A 297 21.03 -5.94 17.69
C SER A 297 20.65 -6.10 16.20
N THR A 298 19.95 -5.13 15.61
CA THR A 298 19.63 -5.15 14.19
C THR A 298 20.88 -4.93 13.34
N LEU A 299 21.72 -3.96 13.69
CA LEU A 299 22.96 -3.66 12.96
C LEU A 299 23.96 -4.82 12.99
N GLU A 300 24.01 -5.62 14.05
CA GLU A 300 24.82 -6.83 14.10
C GLU A 300 24.42 -7.85 13.01
N LYS A 301 23.13 -7.93 12.68
CA LYS A 301 22.57 -8.85 11.68
C LYS A 301 22.67 -8.32 10.25
N ILE A 302 23.01 -7.03 10.07
CA ILE A 302 23.09 -6.43 8.73
C ILE A 302 24.31 -6.98 7.97
N SER A 303 24.02 -7.60 6.84
CA SER A 303 25.03 -7.97 5.86
C SER A 303 25.52 -6.73 5.11
N PRO A 304 26.81 -6.45 5.11
CA PRO A 304 27.35 -5.33 4.33
C PRO A 304 27.44 -5.63 2.82
N CYS A 305 27.24 -6.90 2.42
CA CYS A 305 27.37 -7.35 1.05
C CYS A 305 26.03 -7.27 0.33
N SER A 306 26.04 -6.90 -0.95
CA SER A 306 24.95 -7.13 -1.87
C SER A 306 25.10 -8.50 -2.51
N VAL A 307 24.01 -9.23 -2.65
CA VAL A 307 23.98 -10.54 -3.31
C VAL A 307 23.26 -10.38 -4.64
N LYS A 308 23.95 -10.71 -5.73
CA LYS A 308 23.33 -10.69 -7.06
C LYS A 308 22.14 -11.63 -7.13
N VAL A 309 21.04 -11.11 -7.63
CA VAL A 309 19.79 -11.86 -7.82
C VAL A 309 19.65 -12.22 -9.30
N ASP A 310 19.28 -13.47 -9.59
CA ASP A 310 18.88 -13.82 -10.95
C ASP A 310 17.53 -13.14 -11.27
N LYS A 311 17.58 -12.22 -12.22
CA LYS A 311 16.43 -11.40 -12.62
C LYS A 311 15.65 -12.01 -13.79
N SER A 312 16.03 -13.19 -14.26
CA SER A 312 15.47 -13.79 -15.48
C SER A 312 14.29 -14.72 -15.21
N ASN A 313 14.42 -15.63 -14.26
CA ASN A 313 13.39 -16.62 -13.93
C ASN A 313 13.55 -17.17 -12.51
N LEU A 314 12.42 -17.43 -11.87
CA LEU A 314 12.39 -18.21 -10.63
C LEU A 314 12.60 -19.70 -10.97
N GLN A 315 13.44 -20.39 -10.20
CA GLN A 315 13.69 -21.83 -10.36
C GLN A 315 12.59 -22.71 -9.75
N THR A 316 11.35 -22.23 -9.80
CA THR A 316 10.21 -22.80 -9.09
C THR A 316 9.16 -23.29 -10.08
N THR A 317 8.62 -24.50 -9.83
CA THR A 317 7.64 -25.16 -10.70
C THR A 317 6.24 -25.11 -10.09
N ILE A 318 5.23 -24.78 -10.88
CA ILE A 318 3.83 -24.79 -10.47
C ILE A 318 3.34 -26.24 -10.42
N MET A 319 2.93 -26.69 -9.23
CA MET A 319 2.34 -28.02 -8.99
C MET A 319 0.83 -28.01 -9.15
N SER A 320 0.17 -26.94 -8.74
CA SER A 320 -1.27 -26.74 -8.93
C SER A 320 -1.65 -25.27 -8.99
N LEU A 321 -2.77 -24.99 -9.67
CA LEU A 321 -3.35 -23.65 -9.80
C LEU A 321 -4.86 -23.75 -9.57
N ASN A 322 -5.35 -22.96 -8.63
CA ASN A 322 -6.77 -22.84 -8.32
C ASN A 322 -7.22 -21.39 -8.39
N HIS A 323 -8.35 -21.13 -9.04
CA HIS A 323 -8.96 -19.81 -9.13
C HIS A 323 -10.13 -19.68 -8.16
N VAL A 324 -10.18 -18.57 -7.44
CA VAL A 324 -11.26 -18.18 -6.54
C VAL A 324 -11.72 -16.76 -6.93
N PRO A 325 -12.96 -16.58 -7.40
CA PRO A 325 -13.99 -17.61 -7.66
C PRO A 325 -13.64 -18.51 -8.87
N THR A 326 -14.41 -19.59 -9.02
CA THR A 326 -14.38 -20.40 -10.26
C THR A 326 -14.95 -19.60 -11.42
N LYS A 327 -14.68 -20.05 -12.68
CA LYS A 327 -15.24 -19.38 -13.88
C LYS A 327 -16.77 -19.32 -13.86
N ALA A 328 -17.44 -20.39 -13.40
CA ALA A 328 -18.90 -20.41 -13.31
C ALA A 328 -19.44 -19.41 -12.29
N SER A 329 -18.81 -19.32 -11.11
CA SER A 329 -19.18 -18.33 -10.09
C SER A 329 -18.90 -16.90 -10.55
N TRP A 330 -17.79 -16.69 -11.29
CA TRP A 330 -17.46 -15.42 -11.93
C TRP A 330 -18.56 -14.98 -12.91
N ASP A 331 -18.96 -15.86 -13.84
CA ASP A 331 -19.98 -15.55 -14.84
C ASP A 331 -21.32 -15.17 -14.19
N LEU A 332 -21.68 -15.87 -13.10
CA LEU A 332 -22.87 -15.54 -12.31
C LEU A 332 -22.77 -14.15 -11.67
N ALA A 333 -21.64 -13.83 -11.03
CA ALA A 333 -21.43 -12.52 -10.38
C ALA A 333 -21.46 -11.39 -11.41
N VAL A 334 -20.78 -11.54 -12.55
CA VAL A 334 -20.80 -10.54 -13.64
C VAL A 334 -22.21 -10.37 -14.20
N THR A 335 -22.96 -11.47 -14.41
CA THR A 335 -24.34 -11.39 -14.88
C THR A 335 -25.22 -10.62 -13.91
N LYS A 336 -25.04 -10.86 -12.61
CA LYS A 336 -25.78 -10.16 -11.55
C LYS A 336 -25.44 -8.68 -11.51
N ALA A 337 -24.15 -8.32 -11.60
CA ALA A 337 -23.70 -6.93 -11.69
C ALA A 337 -24.33 -6.21 -12.89
N LEU A 338 -24.34 -6.86 -14.07
CA LEU A 338 -24.95 -6.30 -15.26
C LEU A 338 -26.48 -6.10 -15.12
N GLN A 339 -27.17 -6.97 -14.38
CA GLN A 339 -28.60 -6.78 -14.09
C GLN A 339 -28.84 -5.52 -13.25
N MET A 340 -28.00 -5.28 -12.23
CA MET A 340 -28.09 -4.07 -11.39
C MET A 340 -27.70 -2.80 -12.16
N ILE A 341 -26.69 -2.88 -13.04
CA ILE A 341 -26.25 -1.76 -13.87
C ILE A 341 -27.35 -1.35 -14.89
N LYS A 342 -28.03 -2.33 -15.49
CA LYS A 342 -29.12 -2.11 -16.47
C LYS A 342 -30.47 -1.85 -15.82
N GLY A 343 -30.61 -2.09 -14.52
CA GLY A 343 -31.86 -1.93 -13.79
C GLY A 343 -32.41 -0.51 -13.84
N ARG A 344 -33.73 -0.36 -13.73
CA ARG A 344 -34.40 0.95 -13.77
C ARG A 344 -33.92 1.91 -12.68
N GLN A 345 -33.50 1.39 -11.52
CA GLN A 345 -33.00 2.18 -10.39
C GLN A 345 -31.53 2.51 -10.51
N ARG A 346 -30.79 1.89 -11.45
CA ARG A 346 -29.36 2.06 -11.66
C ARG A 346 -28.57 2.05 -10.34
N GLU A 347 -28.79 1.01 -9.55
CA GLU A 347 -28.12 0.82 -8.24
C GLU A 347 -26.60 0.78 -8.39
N LEU A 348 -26.11 0.27 -9.52
CA LEU A 348 -24.69 0.29 -9.88
C LEU A 348 -24.49 0.97 -11.23
N VAL A 349 -23.38 1.67 -11.38
CA VAL A 349 -22.88 2.20 -12.66
C VAL A 349 -21.68 1.38 -13.12
N LYS A 350 -20.83 0.99 -12.16
CA LYS A 350 -19.62 0.17 -12.35
C LYS A 350 -19.34 -0.61 -11.08
N VAL A 351 -18.86 -1.84 -11.22
CA VAL A 351 -18.21 -2.59 -10.14
C VAL A 351 -16.94 -3.26 -10.68
N VAL A 352 -15.89 -3.35 -9.86
CA VAL A 352 -14.67 -4.07 -10.20
C VAL A 352 -14.64 -5.35 -9.39
N LEU A 353 -14.75 -6.48 -10.07
CA LEU A 353 -14.65 -7.79 -9.45
C LEU A 353 -13.23 -8.33 -9.57
N ALA A 354 -12.77 -9.01 -8.53
CA ALA A 354 -11.45 -9.59 -8.49
C ALA A 354 -11.48 -11.12 -8.45
N ARG A 355 -10.34 -11.69 -8.83
CA ARG A 355 -10.03 -13.12 -8.74
C ARG A 355 -8.72 -13.27 -7.97
N CYS A 356 -8.71 -14.17 -7.01
CA CYS A 356 -7.52 -14.69 -6.36
C CYS A 356 -7.10 -16.02 -7.02
N SER A 357 -5.90 -16.09 -7.57
CA SER A 357 -5.32 -17.29 -8.15
C SER A 357 -4.29 -17.85 -7.18
N ARG A 358 -4.55 -19.03 -6.62
CA ARG A 358 -3.65 -19.71 -5.70
C ARG A 358 -2.74 -20.65 -6.48
N TYR A 359 -1.46 -20.33 -6.49
CA TYR A 359 -0.38 -21.16 -7.02
C TYR A 359 0.23 -21.96 -5.89
N ILE A 360 0.33 -23.27 -6.05
CA ILE A 360 1.13 -24.16 -5.19
C ILE A 360 2.36 -24.55 -5.98
N THR A 361 3.52 -24.36 -5.37
CA THR A 361 4.82 -24.55 -6.01
C THR A 361 5.60 -25.68 -5.34
N ASP A 362 6.61 -26.21 -6.02
CA ASP A 362 7.51 -27.27 -5.52
C ASP A 362 8.48 -26.74 -4.44
N SER A 363 8.78 -25.46 -4.49
CA SER A 363 9.68 -24.77 -3.55
C SER A 363 9.09 -23.44 -3.08
N CYS A 364 9.60 -22.91 -1.97
CA CYS A 364 9.23 -21.57 -1.48
C CYS A 364 9.84 -20.52 -2.40
N ILE A 365 9.03 -19.51 -2.74
CA ILE A 365 9.48 -18.35 -3.51
C ILE A 365 10.01 -17.29 -2.55
N ASP A 366 11.26 -16.86 -2.75
CA ASP A 366 11.77 -15.68 -2.02
C ASP A 366 11.11 -14.39 -2.54
N PRO A 367 10.53 -13.56 -1.66
CA PRO A 367 9.83 -12.33 -2.06
C PRO A 367 10.73 -11.33 -2.79
N VAL A 368 12.02 -11.28 -2.44
CA VAL A 368 12.97 -10.32 -3.04
C VAL A 368 13.44 -10.80 -4.41
N GLU A 369 13.59 -12.12 -4.61
CA GLU A 369 13.81 -12.70 -5.93
C GLU A 369 12.64 -12.44 -6.87
N LEU A 370 11.40 -12.65 -6.40
CA LEU A 370 10.21 -12.33 -7.19
C LEU A 370 10.17 -10.83 -7.53
N LEU A 371 10.47 -9.96 -6.57
CA LEU A 371 10.53 -8.52 -6.79
C LEU A 371 11.55 -8.14 -7.86
N ALA A 372 12.73 -8.76 -7.84
CA ALA A 372 13.78 -8.55 -8.84
C ALA A 372 13.32 -8.93 -10.25
N CYS A 373 12.67 -10.09 -10.39
CA CYS A 373 12.08 -10.53 -11.65
C CYS A 373 10.97 -9.58 -12.14
N LEU A 374 10.10 -9.11 -11.23
CA LEU A 374 9.04 -8.15 -11.54
C LEU A 374 9.59 -6.79 -11.99
N LYS A 375 10.77 -6.37 -11.49
CA LYS A 375 11.44 -5.12 -11.91
C LYS A 375 11.82 -5.17 -13.41
N VAL A 376 12.23 -6.32 -13.90
CA VAL A 376 12.56 -6.51 -15.31
C VAL A 376 11.31 -6.59 -16.18
N GLU A 377 10.27 -7.30 -15.71
CA GLU A 377 9.03 -7.52 -16.45
C GLU A 377 8.15 -6.27 -16.56
N GLY A 378 8.24 -5.33 -15.61
CA GLY A 378 7.35 -4.18 -15.50
C GLY A 378 8.07 -2.85 -15.38
N GLN A 379 8.76 -2.43 -16.43
CA GLN A 379 9.37 -1.11 -16.49
C GLN A 379 8.32 -0.01 -16.32
N ASN A 380 8.70 1.07 -15.64
CA ASN A 380 7.86 2.25 -15.40
C ASN A 380 6.61 1.97 -14.54
N ALA A 381 6.77 1.19 -13.48
CA ALA A 381 5.74 0.88 -12.49
C ALA A 381 6.30 1.11 -11.06
N TYR A 382 5.40 1.31 -10.11
CA TYR A 382 5.73 1.30 -8.68
C TYR A 382 6.02 -0.12 -8.25
N GLN A 383 7.17 -0.34 -7.64
CA GLN A 383 7.52 -1.64 -7.11
C GLN A 383 7.52 -1.59 -5.60
N PHE A 384 6.97 -2.61 -4.99
CA PHE A 384 6.88 -2.67 -3.54
C PHE A 384 6.98 -4.10 -3.01
N CYS A 385 7.54 -4.20 -1.83
CA CYS A 385 7.51 -5.38 -0.97
C CYS A 385 7.28 -4.91 0.46
N ILE A 386 6.28 -5.45 1.13
CA ILE A 386 6.02 -5.24 2.56
C ILE A 386 5.93 -6.62 3.20
N GLN A 387 6.76 -6.85 4.20
CA GLN A 387 6.79 -8.12 4.93
C GLN A 387 6.90 -7.86 6.44
N PRO A 388 5.80 -7.92 7.19
CA PRO A 388 5.83 -7.90 8.64
C PRO A 388 6.61 -9.10 9.23
N PRO A 389 7.03 -9.05 10.51
CA PRO A 389 7.63 -10.20 11.17
C PRO A 389 6.72 -11.41 11.11
N ASP A 390 7.28 -12.56 10.76
CA ASP A 390 6.54 -13.84 10.72
C ASP A 390 5.30 -13.88 9.83
N ALA A 391 5.12 -12.92 8.91
CA ALA A 391 3.98 -12.81 8.00
C ALA A 391 4.33 -13.21 6.56
N PRO A 392 3.31 -13.53 5.73
CA PRO A 392 3.46 -13.53 4.29
C PRO A 392 3.98 -12.19 3.75
N ALA A 393 4.66 -12.19 2.61
CA ALA A 393 5.13 -10.95 1.97
C ALA A 393 4.15 -10.46 0.91
N PHE A 394 3.76 -9.19 0.96
CA PHE A 394 2.97 -8.53 -0.07
C PHE A 394 3.90 -7.85 -1.07
N VAL A 395 3.93 -8.35 -2.30
CA VAL A 395 4.84 -7.92 -3.37
C VAL A 395 4.06 -7.49 -4.60
N GLY A 396 4.48 -6.42 -5.26
CA GLY A 396 3.79 -5.99 -6.46
C GLY A 396 4.57 -5.04 -7.36
N ASN A 397 3.98 -4.82 -8.55
CA ASN A 397 4.51 -4.00 -9.62
C ASN A 397 3.37 -3.16 -10.24
N SER A 398 2.92 -2.15 -9.50
CA SER A 398 1.72 -1.38 -9.83
C SER A 398 1.98 -0.31 -10.89
N PRO A 399 1.16 -0.24 -11.94
CA PRO A 399 1.24 0.86 -12.90
C PRO A 399 0.51 2.12 -12.46
N GLU A 400 -0.30 2.09 -11.40
CA GLU A 400 -1.28 3.11 -11.05
C GLU A 400 -0.87 3.93 -9.84
N GLN A 401 -0.79 5.26 -10.00
CA GLN A 401 -0.62 6.22 -8.92
C GLN A 401 -1.97 6.51 -8.27
N LEU A 402 -2.08 6.29 -6.97
CA LEU A 402 -3.25 6.75 -6.23
C LEU A 402 -3.15 8.27 -6.03
N PHE A 403 -2.08 8.72 -5.39
CA PHE A 403 -1.68 10.12 -5.35
C PHE A 403 -0.20 10.27 -4.99
N HIS A 404 0.38 11.41 -5.36
CA HIS A 404 1.65 11.90 -4.87
C HIS A 404 1.43 13.33 -4.36
N ARG A 405 1.83 13.58 -3.13
CA ARG A 405 1.82 14.90 -2.49
C ARG A 405 3.23 15.43 -2.37
N LYS A 406 3.47 16.63 -2.83
CA LYS A 406 4.70 17.38 -2.54
C LYS A 406 4.31 18.77 -2.06
N TYR A 407 4.53 19.03 -0.77
CA TYR A 407 3.97 20.19 -0.05
C TYR A 407 2.45 20.26 -0.23
N LEU A 408 1.93 21.33 -0.81
CA LEU A 408 0.50 21.51 -1.10
C LEU A 408 0.07 20.96 -2.48
N ASN A 409 1.01 20.52 -3.31
CA ASN A 409 0.69 20.03 -4.64
C ASN A 409 0.35 18.53 -4.59
N ILE A 410 -0.73 18.16 -5.24
CA ILE A 410 -1.18 16.78 -5.41
C ILE A 410 -1.13 16.41 -6.89
N SER A 411 -0.64 15.23 -7.19
CA SER A 411 -0.88 14.56 -8.48
C SER A 411 -1.58 13.23 -8.26
N SER A 412 -2.46 12.87 -9.18
CA SER A 412 -3.18 11.59 -9.21
C SER A 412 -3.39 11.17 -10.66
N GLU A 413 -3.83 9.92 -10.87
CA GLU A 413 -4.09 9.38 -12.19
C GLU A 413 -5.46 8.71 -12.26
N ALA A 414 -6.08 8.80 -13.44
CA ALA A 414 -7.14 7.91 -13.84
C ALA A 414 -6.60 6.90 -14.86
N LEU A 415 -6.76 5.63 -14.58
CA LEU A 415 -6.32 4.52 -15.43
C LEU A 415 -7.44 3.49 -15.53
N ALA A 416 -7.99 3.29 -16.74
CA ALA A 416 -9.03 2.30 -16.98
C ALA A 416 -9.09 1.94 -18.48
N GLY A 417 -9.86 0.88 -18.80
CA GLY A 417 -9.88 0.32 -20.14
C GLY A 417 -8.56 -0.39 -20.48
N THR A 418 -8.63 -1.61 -20.98
CA THR A 418 -7.44 -2.44 -21.18
C THR A 418 -7.44 -3.11 -22.55
N ARG A 419 -6.29 -3.13 -23.21
CA ARG A 419 -6.01 -3.97 -24.38
C ARG A 419 -4.61 -4.57 -24.24
N ALA A 420 -4.44 -5.77 -24.78
CA ALA A 420 -3.11 -6.36 -24.93
C ALA A 420 -2.23 -5.52 -25.88
N ARG A 421 -0.92 -5.62 -25.71
CA ARG A 421 0.04 -5.05 -26.69
C ARG A 421 0.03 -5.85 -27.98
N GLY A 422 0.23 -5.15 -29.09
CA GLY A 422 0.40 -5.79 -30.40
C GLY A 422 1.74 -6.51 -30.53
N LYS A 423 1.76 -7.60 -31.31
CA LYS A 423 2.99 -8.35 -31.60
C LYS A 423 3.96 -7.57 -32.49
N THR A 424 3.44 -6.74 -33.37
CA THR A 424 4.19 -5.82 -34.21
C THR A 424 3.89 -4.37 -33.85
N ARG A 425 4.74 -3.45 -34.27
CA ARG A 425 4.52 -2.00 -34.04
C ARG A 425 3.24 -1.50 -34.72
N ALA A 426 2.92 -2.04 -35.89
CA ALA A 426 1.70 -1.70 -36.63
C ALA A 426 0.44 -2.22 -35.93
N ASP A 427 0.44 -3.47 -35.47
CA ASP A 427 -0.67 -4.04 -34.70
C ASP A 427 -0.87 -3.28 -33.39
N ASP A 428 0.21 -2.96 -32.69
CA ASP A 428 0.15 -2.22 -31.44
C ASP A 428 -0.43 -0.81 -31.62
N PHE A 429 -0.11 -0.15 -32.72
CA PHE A 429 -0.71 1.13 -33.08
C PHE A 429 -2.21 0.98 -33.35
N LYS A 430 -2.59 -0.02 -34.16
CA LYS A 430 -4.01 -0.27 -34.50
C LYS A 430 -4.84 -0.60 -33.26
N ILE A 431 -4.34 -1.48 -32.38
CA ILE A 431 -5.00 -1.83 -31.11
C ILE A 431 -5.15 -0.58 -30.22
N GLY A 432 -4.13 0.29 -30.18
CA GLY A 432 -4.20 1.54 -29.44
C GLY A 432 -5.25 2.52 -29.98
N GLN A 433 -5.40 2.62 -31.32
CA GLN A 433 -6.45 3.41 -31.94
C GLN A 433 -7.84 2.83 -31.64
N ASP A 434 -8.00 1.50 -31.71
CA ASP A 434 -9.23 0.82 -31.34
C ASP A 434 -9.63 1.12 -29.88
N LEU A 435 -8.66 1.06 -28.95
CA LEU A 435 -8.89 1.39 -27.55
C LEU A 435 -9.36 2.85 -27.37
N LEU A 436 -8.76 3.80 -28.09
CA LEU A 436 -9.15 5.22 -28.03
C LEU A 436 -10.56 5.46 -28.56
N LEU A 437 -11.04 4.63 -29.48
CA LEU A 437 -12.34 4.76 -30.17
C LEU A 437 -13.43 3.87 -29.56
N SER A 438 -13.06 2.93 -28.68
CA SER A 438 -14.01 2.00 -28.05
C SER A 438 -14.95 2.72 -27.10
N GLY A 439 -16.26 2.73 -27.40
CA GLY A 439 -17.27 3.38 -26.55
C GLY A 439 -17.39 2.75 -25.15
N LYS A 440 -17.25 1.43 -25.02
CA LYS A 440 -17.26 0.73 -23.72
C LYS A 440 -16.08 1.18 -22.85
N GLU A 441 -14.87 1.15 -23.40
CA GLU A 441 -13.65 1.50 -22.67
C GLU A 441 -13.60 2.99 -22.33
N ASP A 442 -14.11 3.85 -23.23
CA ASP A 442 -14.23 5.29 -22.99
C ASP A 442 -15.22 5.60 -21.86
N MET A 443 -16.35 4.88 -21.80
CA MET A 443 -17.31 5.01 -20.72
C MET A 443 -16.70 4.58 -19.38
N GLU A 444 -16.04 3.41 -19.34
CA GLU A 444 -15.36 2.94 -18.14
C GLU A 444 -14.31 3.93 -17.64
N PHE A 445 -13.46 4.42 -18.54
CA PHE A 445 -12.42 5.39 -18.24
C PHE A 445 -13.00 6.75 -17.77
N THR A 446 -14.05 7.23 -18.42
CA THR A 446 -14.71 8.50 -18.06
C THR A 446 -15.30 8.45 -16.65
N ILE A 447 -15.92 7.33 -16.26
CA ILE A 447 -16.42 7.10 -14.88
C ILE A 447 -15.27 7.28 -13.87
N VAL A 448 -14.12 6.68 -14.11
CA VAL A 448 -12.96 6.76 -13.20
C VAL A 448 -12.41 8.19 -13.15
N ARG A 449 -12.09 8.79 -14.30
CA ARG A 449 -11.53 10.14 -14.39
C ARG A 449 -12.43 11.18 -13.73
N ASP A 450 -13.71 11.20 -14.08
CA ASP A 450 -14.64 12.21 -13.59
C ASP A 450 -14.97 12.03 -12.11
N SER A 451 -14.98 10.79 -11.61
CA SER A 451 -15.13 10.52 -10.18
C SER A 451 -13.92 11.01 -9.38
N ILE A 452 -12.69 10.72 -9.81
CA ILE A 452 -11.48 11.22 -9.15
C ILE A 452 -11.46 12.75 -9.19
N THR A 453 -11.79 13.36 -10.34
CA THR A 453 -11.87 14.81 -10.49
C THR A 453 -12.83 15.43 -9.47
N LYS A 454 -14.05 14.90 -9.37
CA LYS A 454 -15.06 15.39 -8.42
C LYS A 454 -14.61 15.25 -6.97
N LYS A 455 -14.00 14.11 -6.64
CA LYS A 455 -13.48 13.83 -5.31
C LYS A 455 -12.37 14.82 -4.90
N LEU A 456 -11.43 15.11 -5.80
CA LEU A 456 -10.39 16.11 -5.58
C LEU A 456 -10.96 17.53 -5.46
N GLN A 457 -11.97 17.89 -6.26
CA GLN A 457 -12.62 19.21 -6.18
C GLN A 457 -13.30 19.52 -4.84
N MET A 458 -13.63 18.50 -4.05
CA MET A 458 -14.21 18.72 -2.70
C MET A 458 -13.15 19.17 -1.69
N ILE A 459 -11.88 18.83 -1.89
CA ILE A 459 -10.79 19.02 -0.91
C ILE A 459 -9.81 20.10 -1.41
N CYS A 460 -9.59 20.16 -2.72
CA CYS A 460 -8.59 21.01 -3.34
C CYS A 460 -9.20 22.31 -3.88
N ASP A 461 -8.41 23.38 -3.91
CA ASP A 461 -8.84 24.67 -4.46
C ASP A 461 -8.88 24.67 -5.98
N GLU A 462 -7.93 23.99 -6.62
CA GLU A 462 -7.81 23.91 -8.08
C GLU A 462 -7.52 22.48 -8.49
N VAL A 463 -8.24 22.00 -9.50
CA VAL A 463 -8.04 20.66 -10.09
C VAL A 463 -7.94 20.78 -11.60
N VAL A 464 -6.80 20.35 -12.15
CA VAL A 464 -6.52 20.36 -13.58
C VAL A 464 -6.38 18.92 -14.08
N VAL A 465 -7.02 18.61 -15.19
CA VAL A 465 -6.96 17.29 -15.86
C VAL A 465 -6.28 17.45 -17.21
N HIS A 466 -5.05 16.95 -17.34
CA HIS A 466 -4.28 17.04 -18.58
C HIS A 466 -3.25 15.91 -18.74
N PRO A 467 -3.23 15.18 -19.88
CA PRO A 467 -4.25 15.17 -20.92
C PRO A 467 -5.56 14.56 -20.42
N ARG A 468 -6.68 14.96 -20.98
CA ARG A 468 -8.01 14.42 -20.59
C ARG A 468 -8.19 12.96 -20.96
N LYS A 469 -7.55 12.49 -22.01
CA LYS A 469 -7.51 11.09 -22.45
C LYS A 469 -6.26 10.85 -23.30
N ALA A 470 -5.47 9.88 -22.93
CA ALA A 470 -4.28 9.44 -23.65
C ALA A 470 -4.10 7.92 -23.54
N LEU A 471 -3.21 7.35 -24.35
CA LEU A 471 -2.78 5.96 -24.23
C LEU A 471 -1.56 5.88 -23.31
N ARG A 472 -1.64 5.03 -22.33
CA ARG A 472 -0.50 4.58 -21.54
C ARG A 472 -0.12 3.17 -21.93
N LYS A 473 1.08 3.00 -22.45
CA LYS A 473 1.61 1.72 -22.91
C LYS A 473 2.51 1.13 -21.83
N LEU A 474 2.17 -0.06 -21.38
CA LEU A 474 2.96 -0.90 -20.49
C LEU A 474 3.55 -2.09 -21.30
N PRO A 475 4.45 -2.89 -20.76
CA PRO A 475 5.07 -3.97 -21.53
C PRO A 475 4.07 -4.97 -22.15
N ARG A 476 2.98 -5.29 -21.46
CA ARG A 476 2.00 -6.33 -21.88
C ARG A 476 0.63 -5.79 -22.26
N VAL A 477 0.28 -4.64 -21.73
CA VAL A 477 -1.05 -4.02 -21.89
C VAL A 477 -0.91 -2.54 -22.21
N GLN A 478 -1.98 -1.97 -22.72
CA GLN A 478 -2.16 -0.53 -22.84
C GLN A 478 -3.51 -0.12 -22.27
N HIS A 479 -3.55 1.06 -21.67
CA HIS A 479 -4.70 1.61 -20.99
C HIS A 479 -5.03 3.01 -21.50
N LEU A 480 -6.29 3.44 -21.29
CA LEU A 480 -6.63 4.86 -21.31
C LEU A 480 -6.16 5.49 -20.00
N SER A 481 -5.62 6.70 -20.08
CA SER A 481 -5.06 7.41 -18.94
C SER A 481 -5.33 8.91 -19.00
N ALA A 482 -5.46 9.53 -17.83
CA ALA A 482 -5.44 10.98 -17.61
C ALA A 482 -4.59 11.28 -16.38
N GLN A 483 -3.91 12.42 -16.40
CA GLN A 483 -3.27 12.97 -15.21
C GLN A 483 -4.12 14.07 -14.60
N LEU A 484 -4.14 14.07 -13.26
CA LEU A 484 -4.82 15.09 -12.49
C LEU A 484 -3.79 15.76 -11.59
N THR A 485 -3.78 17.08 -11.58
CA THR A 485 -3.00 17.89 -10.64
C THR A 485 -3.95 18.76 -9.85
N ALA A 486 -3.66 18.95 -8.57
CA ALA A 486 -4.51 19.69 -7.66
C ALA A 486 -3.66 20.38 -6.58
N ARG A 487 -4.25 21.34 -5.86
CA ARG A 487 -3.62 22.01 -4.73
C ARG A 487 -4.51 21.92 -3.50
N ILE A 488 -4.00 21.28 -2.44
CA ILE A 488 -4.67 21.21 -1.14
C ILE A 488 -4.53 22.53 -0.38
N ARG A 489 -5.46 22.80 0.53
CA ARG A 489 -5.49 24.02 1.33
C ARG A 489 -4.48 23.97 2.46
N ASN A 490 -4.39 22.82 3.13
CA ASN A 490 -3.48 22.56 4.24
C ASN A 490 -2.77 21.22 4.03
N GLU A 491 -1.60 21.04 4.62
CA GLU A 491 -0.89 19.76 4.55
C GLU A 491 -1.60 18.62 5.28
N ASP A 492 -2.38 18.96 6.30
CA ASP A 492 -3.18 18.00 7.07
C ASP A 492 -4.36 17.43 6.26
N ASP A 493 -4.76 18.08 5.16
CA ASP A 493 -5.76 17.57 4.22
C ASP A 493 -5.29 16.29 3.48
N GLU A 494 -4.03 15.87 3.69
CA GLU A 494 -3.47 14.62 3.13
C GLU A 494 -4.29 13.39 3.53
N PHE A 495 -4.75 13.32 4.78
CA PHE A 495 -5.62 12.24 5.24
C PHE A 495 -6.95 12.24 4.46
N ASP A 496 -7.53 13.40 4.23
CA ASP A 496 -8.79 13.54 3.49
C ASP A 496 -8.63 13.16 2.02
N ILE A 497 -7.48 13.48 1.40
CA ILE A 497 -7.13 12.99 0.04
C ILE A 497 -7.11 11.47 0.01
N LEU A 498 -6.37 10.84 0.93
CA LEU A 498 -6.27 9.39 1.01
C LEU A 498 -7.66 8.73 1.20
N ASN A 499 -8.42 9.20 2.20
CA ASN A 499 -9.74 8.67 2.55
C ASN A 499 -10.77 8.87 1.43
N THR A 500 -10.67 9.96 0.69
CA THR A 500 -11.59 10.28 -0.41
C THR A 500 -11.25 9.50 -1.68
N LEU A 501 -9.98 9.34 -2.01
CA LEU A 501 -9.57 8.60 -3.20
C LEU A 501 -9.66 7.08 -3.02
N HIS A 502 -9.53 6.57 -1.80
CA HIS A 502 -9.59 5.14 -1.53
C HIS A 502 -10.98 4.69 -0.99
N PRO A 503 -11.57 3.63 -1.57
CA PRO A 503 -11.18 3.01 -2.83
C PRO A 503 -11.64 3.83 -4.04
N SER A 504 -10.84 3.81 -5.11
CA SER A 504 -11.19 4.47 -6.36
C SER A 504 -12.15 3.62 -7.20
N PRO A 505 -12.91 4.23 -8.12
CA PRO A 505 -13.75 3.47 -9.05
C PRO A 505 -12.96 2.59 -10.02
N ALA A 506 -11.64 2.77 -10.11
CA ALA A 506 -10.76 1.89 -10.90
C ALA A 506 -10.63 0.49 -10.30
N VAL A 507 -10.81 0.35 -8.97
CA VAL A 507 -10.64 -0.91 -8.24
C VAL A 507 -11.84 -1.33 -7.39
N CYS A 508 -12.82 -0.45 -7.19
CA CYS A 508 -14.06 -0.73 -6.44
C CYS A 508 -15.29 -0.62 -7.35
N GLY A 509 -15.70 0.60 -7.66
CA GLY A 509 -16.86 0.87 -8.51
C GLY A 509 -17.54 2.19 -8.18
N LEU A 510 -18.73 2.38 -8.75
CA LEU A 510 -19.54 3.59 -8.59
C LEU A 510 -21.04 3.21 -8.60
N PRO A 511 -21.87 3.68 -7.66
CA PRO A 511 -21.48 4.38 -6.44
C PRO A 511 -20.59 3.49 -5.53
N THR A 512 -19.74 4.09 -4.71
CA THR A 512 -18.66 3.36 -4.02
C THR A 512 -19.20 2.36 -3.00
N GLU A 513 -20.20 2.72 -2.20
CA GLU A 513 -20.72 1.86 -1.14
C GLU A 513 -21.52 0.68 -1.69
N GLU A 514 -22.35 0.91 -2.71
CA GLU A 514 -23.10 -0.14 -3.39
C GLU A 514 -22.17 -1.13 -4.09
N ALA A 515 -21.10 -0.62 -4.71
CA ALA A 515 -20.07 -1.46 -5.32
C ALA A 515 -19.30 -2.26 -4.27
N ARG A 516 -18.96 -1.66 -3.12
CA ARG A 516 -18.29 -2.33 -2.01
C ARG A 516 -19.18 -3.43 -1.41
N GLN A 517 -20.48 -3.15 -1.23
CA GLN A 517 -21.43 -4.15 -0.76
C GLN A 517 -21.53 -5.32 -1.75
N PHE A 518 -21.61 -5.02 -3.05
CA PHE A 518 -21.64 -6.07 -4.07
C PHE A 518 -20.37 -6.93 -4.04
N ILE A 519 -19.20 -6.32 -3.88
CA ILE A 519 -17.93 -7.04 -3.74
C ILE A 519 -17.97 -7.98 -2.53
N ARG A 520 -18.42 -7.52 -1.37
CA ARG A 520 -18.56 -8.36 -0.15
C ARG A 520 -19.51 -9.54 -0.34
N ASP A 521 -20.60 -9.35 -1.10
CA ASP A 521 -21.61 -10.38 -1.30
C ASP A 521 -21.18 -11.47 -2.29
N TYR A 522 -20.30 -11.12 -3.24
CA TYR A 522 -19.94 -12.01 -4.35
C TYR A 522 -18.49 -12.49 -4.38
N GLU A 523 -17.57 -11.79 -3.72
CA GLU A 523 -16.18 -12.26 -3.57
C GLU A 523 -16.05 -13.10 -2.30
N ILE A 524 -15.67 -14.36 -2.45
CA ILE A 524 -15.55 -15.35 -1.37
C ILE A 524 -14.12 -15.44 -0.79
N PHE A 525 -13.31 -14.42 -1.04
CA PHE A 525 -11.95 -14.29 -0.52
C PHE A 525 -11.71 -12.86 -0.02
N ASP A 526 -10.74 -12.69 0.86
CA ASP A 526 -10.33 -11.39 1.35
C ASP A 526 -9.27 -10.79 0.41
N ARG A 527 -9.50 -9.58 -0.05
CA ARG A 527 -8.51 -8.81 -0.83
C ARG A 527 -7.30 -8.41 0.00
N GLY A 528 -7.46 -8.24 1.31
CA GLY A 528 -6.42 -7.69 2.16
C GLY A 528 -5.87 -6.36 1.64
N MET A 529 -4.56 -6.26 1.42
CA MET A 529 -3.90 -5.08 0.86
C MET A 529 -4.02 -4.98 -0.68
N TYR A 530 -4.49 -6.03 -1.37
CA TYR A 530 -4.74 -5.96 -2.80
C TYR A 530 -5.80 -4.89 -3.10
N ALA A 531 -5.52 -4.03 -4.08
CA ALA A 531 -6.33 -2.88 -4.48
C ALA A 531 -6.45 -1.77 -3.42
N GLY A 532 -5.75 -1.90 -2.28
CA GLY A 532 -5.59 -0.85 -1.28
C GLY A 532 -4.41 0.08 -1.59
N PRO A 533 -4.25 1.19 -0.85
CA PRO A 533 -3.09 2.06 -0.95
C PRO A 533 -1.81 1.35 -0.48
N VAL A 534 -0.72 1.49 -1.23
CA VAL A 534 0.62 1.05 -0.86
C VAL A 534 1.63 2.14 -1.18
N GLY A 535 2.47 2.51 -0.22
CA GLY A 535 3.39 3.62 -0.41
C GLY A 535 4.01 4.10 0.89
N TRP A 536 4.20 5.39 1.01
CA TRP A 536 4.83 5.99 2.17
C TRP A 536 4.30 7.38 2.51
N PHE A 537 4.30 7.68 3.81
CA PHE A 537 4.13 9.02 4.36
C PHE A 537 5.48 9.64 4.71
N GLY A 538 5.66 10.90 4.38
CA GLY A 538 6.79 11.72 4.82
C GLY A 538 6.32 13.05 5.42
N GLY A 539 7.26 13.89 5.78
CA GLY A 539 6.98 15.24 6.30
C GLY A 539 6.33 16.13 5.26
N ALA A 540 7.10 16.48 4.23
CA ALA A 540 6.65 17.37 3.15
C ALA A 540 6.10 16.66 1.92
N GLU A 541 6.37 15.37 1.79
CA GLU A 541 6.05 14.58 0.61
C GLU A 541 5.50 13.22 1.02
N SER A 542 4.61 12.66 0.21
CA SER A 542 4.05 11.32 0.41
C SER A 542 3.62 10.76 -0.93
N GLU A 543 3.80 9.46 -1.13
CA GLU A 543 3.48 8.83 -2.40
C GLU A 543 2.82 7.48 -2.19
N PHE A 544 1.68 7.28 -2.84
CA PHE A 544 0.91 6.06 -2.80
C PHE A 544 0.55 5.57 -4.18
N ALA A 545 0.80 4.29 -4.41
CA ALA A 545 0.28 3.52 -5.54
C ALA A 545 -0.97 2.75 -5.13
N VAL A 546 -1.73 2.28 -6.11
CA VAL A 546 -2.79 1.30 -5.89
C VAL A 546 -2.16 -0.10 -5.84
N GLY A 547 -2.45 -0.90 -4.83
CA GLY A 547 -1.84 -2.22 -4.58
C GLY A 547 -2.32 -3.31 -5.54
N ILE A 548 -2.27 -3.05 -6.85
CA ILE A 548 -2.62 -4.00 -7.92
C ILE A 548 -1.37 -4.59 -8.58
N ARG A 549 -1.57 -5.59 -9.47
CA ARG A 549 -0.46 -6.35 -10.05
C ARG A 549 0.44 -6.89 -8.95
N SER A 550 -0.18 -7.56 -7.99
CA SER A 550 0.44 -7.94 -6.73
C SER A 550 0.13 -9.38 -6.36
N ALA A 551 0.98 -9.91 -5.51
CA ALA A 551 0.87 -11.24 -4.94
C ALA A 551 1.15 -11.21 -3.44
N LEU A 552 0.56 -12.16 -2.72
CA LEU A 552 0.88 -12.48 -1.34
C LEU A 552 1.61 -13.82 -1.30
N LEU A 553 2.86 -13.80 -0.86
CA LEU A 553 3.70 -14.99 -0.74
C LEU A 553 3.60 -15.53 0.67
N GLY A 554 2.90 -16.65 0.81
CA GLY A 554 2.70 -17.32 2.10
C GLY A 554 3.98 -17.98 2.62
N LYS A 555 3.97 -18.33 3.91
CA LYS A 555 4.96 -19.24 4.47
C LYS A 555 4.76 -20.62 3.86
N GLY A 556 5.75 -21.08 3.10
CA GLY A 556 5.69 -22.36 2.38
C GLY A 556 5.43 -22.19 0.88
N HIS A 557 4.73 -23.14 0.29
CA HIS A 557 4.63 -23.31 -1.17
C HIS A 557 3.43 -22.59 -1.81
N SER A 558 2.71 -21.72 -1.08
CA SER A 558 1.48 -21.07 -1.58
C SER A 558 1.71 -19.60 -1.91
N THR A 559 1.34 -19.21 -3.13
CA THR A 559 1.34 -17.82 -3.59
C THR A 559 -0.05 -17.44 -4.09
N LEU A 560 -0.59 -16.34 -3.56
CA LEU A 560 -1.87 -15.77 -3.97
C LEU A 560 -1.63 -14.61 -4.92
N VAL A 561 -2.08 -14.73 -6.16
CA VAL A 561 -1.97 -13.67 -7.18
C VAL A 561 -3.35 -13.09 -7.43
N TYR A 562 -3.47 -11.77 -7.36
CA TYR A 562 -4.73 -11.07 -7.50
C TYR A 562 -4.83 -10.33 -8.83
N ALA A 563 -6.01 -10.38 -9.45
CA ALA A 563 -6.35 -9.60 -10.64
C ALA A 563 -7.81 -9.17 -10.60
N GLY A 564 -8.13 -7.97 -11.08
CA GLY A 564 -9.48 -7.43 -11.11
C GLY A 564 -9.86 -6.90 -12.50
N ALA A 565 -11.14 -6.97 -12.84
CA ALA A 565 -11.70 -6.45 -14.08
C ALA A 565 -12.95 -5.60 -13.82
N GLY A 566 -13.10 -4.51 -14.58
CA GLY A 566 -14.20 -3.55 -14.44
C GLY A 566 -15.44 -4.00 -15.19
N ILE A 567 -16.57 -4.09 -14.50
CA ILE A 567 -17.87 -4.44 -15.06
C ILE A 567 -18.70 -3.17 -15.25
N VAL A 568 -19.00 -2.87 -16.48
CA VAL A 568 -19.85 -1.74 -16.92
C VAL A 568 -20.92 -2.24 -17.89
N GLU A 569 -21.83 -1.36 -18.31
CA GLU A 569 -22.81 -1.72 -19.35
C GLU A 569 -22.08 -2.18 -20.65
N GLY A 570 -22.53 -3.30 -21.21
CA GLY A 570 -21.89 -3.91 -22.40
C GLY A 570 -20.73 -4.87 -22.11
N THR A 571 -20.36 -5.09 -20.86
CA THR A 571 -19.33 -6.07 -20.47
C THR A 571 -19.72 -7.49 -20.88
N ASN A 572 -18.72 -8.26 -21.39
CA ASN A 572 -18.84 -9.70 -21.66
C ASN A 572 -18.05 -10.48 -20.60
N PRO A 573 -18.69 -11.41 -19.84
CA PRO A 573 -18.03 -12.11 -18.75
C PRO A 573 -16.76 -12.89 -19.16
N SER A 574 -16.76 -13.49 -20.37
CA SER A 574 -15.61 -14.28 -20.84
C SER A 574 -14.41 -13.39 -21.19
N PHE A 575 -14.64 -12.22 -21.81
CA PHE A 575 -13.55 -11.30 -22.13
C PHE A 575 -12.92 -10.72 -20.88
N GLU A 576 -13.70 -10.45 -19.84
CA GLU A 576 -13.16 -9.99 -18.56
C GLU A 576 -12.38 -11.09 -17.84
N TRP A 577 -12.79 -12.35 -17.96
CA TRP A 577 -12.01 -13.47 -17.43
C TRP A 577 -10.63 -13.58 -18.11
N ASP A 578 -10.59 -13.45 -19.44
CA ASP A 578 -9.34 -13.45 -20.21
C ASP A 578 -8.45 -12.23 -19.83
N GLU A 579 -9.08 -11.09 -19.51
CA GLU A 579 -8.36 -9.91 -19.01
C GLU A 579 -7.71 -10.18 -17.64
N LEU A 580 -8.37 -10.94 -16.74
CA LEU A 580 -7.76 -11.36 -15.47
C LEU A 580 -6.51 -12.21 -15.71
N ASP A 581 -6.55 -13.15 -16.67
CA ASP A 581 -5.40 -13.96 -17.04
C ASP A 581 -4.27 -13.12 -17.61
N LEU A 582 -4.60 -12.16 -18.46
CA LEU A 582 -3.63 -11.22 -19.00
C LEU A 582 -2.95 -10.39 -17.89
N LYS A 583 -3.72 -9.90 -16.91
CA LYS A 583 -3.20 -9.14 -15.77
C LYS A 583 -2.36 -9.99 -14.81
N ALA A 584 -2.70 -11.26 -14.61
CA ALA A 584 -1.93 -12.19 -13.79
C ALA A 584 -0.69 -12.76 -14.51
N SER A 585 -0.61 -12.66 -15.84
CA SER A 585 0.41 -13.32 -16.67
C SER A 585 1.85 -12.92 -16.34
N GLN A 586 2.08 -11.74 -15.74
CA GLN A 586 3.41 -11.33 -15.33
C GLN A 586 4.00 -12.24 -14.23
N PHE A 587 3.15 -12.80 -13.35
CA PHE A 587 3.56 -13.76 -12.33
C PHE A 587 3.67 -15.17 -12.90
N ALA A 588 2.67 -15.61 -13.67
CA ALA A 588 2.63 -16.95 -14.24
C ALA A 588 3.84 -17.25 -15.16
N LYS A 589 4.37 -16.24 -15.85
CA LYS A 589 5.54 -16.41 -16.72
C LYS A 589 6.87 -16.57 -15.99
N LEU A 590 6.95 -16.07 -14.78
CA LEU A 590 8.13 -16.19 -13.93
C LEU A 590 8.26 -17.59 -13.31
N LEU A 591 7.16 -18.34 -13.28
CA LEU A 591 7.07 -19.69 -12.75
C LEU A 591 7.05 -20.71 -13.89
N ARG A 592 7.64 -21.86 -13.67
CA ARG A 592 7.63 -22.96 -14.66
C ARG A 592 6.38 -23.80 -14.42
N TYR A 593 5.71 -24.24 -15.49
CA TYR A 593 4.69 -25.29 -15.40
C TYR A 593 5.37 -26.65 -15.46
N GLN A 594 4.97 -27.56 -14.57
CA GLN A 594 5.33 -28.95 -14.71
C GLN A 594 4.67 -29.45 -16.02
N GLU A 595 5.45 -29.86 -17.01
CA GLU A 595 4.93 -30.55 -18.16
C GLU A 595 4.29 -31.85 -17.68
N GLN A 596 2.96 -31.86 -17.55
CA GLN A 596 2.24 -33.11 -17.39
C GLN A 596 2.44 -33.89 -18.70
N HIS A 597 3.23 -34.93 -18.65
CA HIS A 597 3.15 -36.02 -19.61
C HIS A 597 1.76 -36.65 -19.49
N ILE A 598 0.79 -36.04 -20.16
CA ILE A 598 -0.47 -36.71 -20.43
C ILE A 598 -0.11 -37.80 -21.45
N CYS A 599 0.24 -38.97 -20.93
CA CYS A 599 0.20 -40.20 -21.73
C CYS A 599 -1.28 -40.42 -22.11
N TYR A 600 -1.69 -39.83 -23.22
CA TYR A 600 -2.82 -40.38 -23.96
C TYR A 600 -2.38 -41.75 -24.43
N GLN A 601 -2.71 -42.81 -23.66
CA GLN A 601 -2.85 -44.13 -24.20
C GLN A 601 -3.94 -44.06 -25.26
N LYS A 602 -3.51 -43.96 -26.52
CA LYS A 602 -4.35 -44.35 -27.63
C LYS A 602 -4.72 -45.81 -27.38
N ALA A 603 -5.93 -46.02 -26.92
CA ALA A 603 -6.57 -47.33 -27.05
C ALA A 603 -6.71 -47.59 -28.57
N GLU A 604 -5.76 -48.26 -29.12
CA GLU A 604 -5.89 -48.88 -30.43
C GLU A 604 -6.98 -49.95 -30.26
N ASN A 605 -8.16 -49.65 -30.76
CA ASN A 605 -9.17 -50.65 -31.05
C ASN A 605 -8.61 -51.63 -32.07
N MET A 606 -8.06 -52.75 -31.60
CA MET A 606 -7.93 -53.93 -32.39
C MET A 606 -9.32 -54.52 -32.60
N GLY A 607 -9.88 -54.19 -33.73
CA GLY A 607 -11.00 -54.98 -34.28
C GLY A 607 -10.53 -56.39 -34.54
N THR A 608 -11.08 -57.34 -33.86
CA THR A 608 -11.00 -58.77 -34.21
C THR A 608 -12.27 -59.11 -34.96
N VAL A 609 -12.05 -59.39 -36.24
CA VAL A 609 -13.01 -60.08 -37.09
C VAL A 609 -13.02 -61.56 -36.62
N ILE A 610 -14.17 -62.08 -36.28
CA ILE A 610 -14.79 -63.35 -36.75
C ILE A 610 -16.27 -63.29 -36.50
#